data_fbd72f0f26a5fb44d3bbbb96d6fbe860
#
_entry.id   fbd72f0f26a5fb44d3bbbb96d6fbe860
#
_cell.length_a   1.000
_cell.length_b   1.000
_cell.length_c   1.000
_cell.angle_alpha   90.00
_cell.angle_beta   90.00
_cell.angle_gamma   90.00
#
_symmetry.space_group_name_H-M   'P 1'
#
loop_
_entity.id
_entity.type
_entity.pdbx_description
1 polymer ?
#
loop_
_entity_poly.entity_id
_entity_poly.type
_entity_poly.pdbx_seq_one_letter_code
_entity_poly.pdbx_strand_id
1 'polypeptide(L)'
;MIHAVRCNQSSFKTVNFRPGLNVVLADRTEESGIRDSRNGLGKSTLIEIIHFCLGGNIQKARGLGSRTLLGWAFSLEMTLANKIITVTRNTDDKSEVVIEGDTTNWPIQPKEEEGRKVLSIDNWKVVLGNLTFGLPINDENKKYTPTFRNLISYFIRPNRDAFSQPFEYFRKQPGWNTQIHNAFLLGLNWEYLRELQLLKDRQKLITDIKKLKKDTESGVSISVFGSLGELKALKVGVEEQLRERKETLSNFRVEPQYNELEATVNRLTSEIHEATNKKITDQKLLEFYQSSLDSENHPSPEDVINIYQNAGIELPGLVIRRLEEVEEFHRQLIENRREFLAIEIQRLRREIAAKESYIREKTNRRAELLEVLRTHGALEEYTMLQEIYLDHVANLNEINQRIAELEQFEEEKSTLKIEKEQLLQRARRDQEERNEQAERAINLFRTNSRFLYNSPGTLVINVENNGFTFRVDIPNDGSEGIDKMKIFCYDLMLAQIWSERDPSPRILIHDSTMFDGVDDRQVALALELADRESQICGFQYICTLNSDRVPRSDFALDFNFDSFVRLRLTDEGEEGKLLGVSF
;
A
#
# COMPACT_ATOMS: atom_id res chain seq x y z
N MET A 1 24.27 8.62 -12.80
CA MET A 1 25.43 7.72 -12.92
C MET A 1 26.20 7.65 -11.61
N ILE A 2 26.70 6.50 -11.23
CA ILE A 2 27.55 6.30 -10.03
C ILE A 2 29.01 6.38 -10.48
N HIS A 3 29.82 7.17 -9.75
CA HIS A 3 31.25 7.34 -10.03
C HIS A 3 32.11 6.48 -9.12
N ALA A 4 31.81 6.49 -7.81
CA ALA A 4 32.57 5.70 -6.86
C ALA A 4 31.72 5.31 -5.62
N VAL A 5 32.13 4.21 -5.02
CA VAL A 5 31.71 3.80 -3.67
C VAL A 5 32.94 3.74 -2.78
N ARG A 6 32.89 4.47 -1.67
CA ARG A 6 33.99 4.61 -0.69
C ARG A 6 33.48 4.33 0.72
N CYS A 7 34.39 4.16 1.63
CA CYS A 7 34.11 4.01 3.06
C CYS A 7 35.18 4.72 3.89
N ASN A 8 34.84 5.08 5.13
CA ASN A 8 35.79 5.65 6.10
C ASN A 8 36.80 4.61 6.63
N GLN A 9 36.63 3.32 6.33
CA GLN A 9 37.54 2.26 6.77
C GLN A 9 38.56 1.95 5.68
N SER A 10 39.85 1.87 6.07
CA SER A 10 40.95 1.58 5.14
C SER A 10 40.94 0.17 4.56
N SER A 11 40.27 -0.76 5.23
CA SER A 11 40.08 -2.14 4.75
C SER A 11 39.11 -2.24 3.58
N PHE A 12 38.25 -1.24 3.38
CA PHE A 12 37.26 -1.23 2.31
C PHE A 12 37.90 -0.99 0.95
N LYS A 13 37.58 -1.83 -0.01
CA LYS A 13 38.04 -1.63 -1.40
C LYS A 13 37.17 -0.60 -2.12
N THR A 14 37.72 0.59 -2.34
CA THR A 14 37.08 1.62 -3.16
C THR A 14 36.75 1.08 -4.55
N VAL A 15 35.51 1.26 -4.98
CA VAL A 15 35.07 0.85 -6.32
C VAL A 15 34.82 2.08 -7.16
N ASN A 16 35.54 2.19 -8.29
CA ASN A 16 35.35 3.27 -9.24
C ASN A 16 34.63 2.73 -10.49
N PHE A 17 33.62 3.44 -10.94
CA PHE A 17 32.82 3.08 -12.11
C PHE A 17 33.04 4.06 -13.26
N ARG A 18 32.69 3.61 -14.47
CA ARG A 18 32.74 4.40 -15.71
C ARG A 18 31.37 4.42 -16.40
N PRO A 19 31.09 5.32 -17.32
CA PRO A 19 29.93 5.19 -18.19
C PRO A 19 29.92 3.84 -18.92
N GLY A 20 28.73 3.34 -19.29
CA GLY A 20 28.58 2.05 -19.97
C GLY A 20 28.65 0.85 -19.03
N LEU A 21 29.16 -0.28 -19.53
CA LEU A 21 29.26 -1.54 -18.82
C LEU A 21 30.35 -1.52 -17.75
N ASN A 22 30.03 -2.01 -16.56
CA ASN A 22 30.95 -2.19 -15.44
C ASN A 22 30.72 -3.55 -14.79
N VAL A 23 31.77 -4.28 -14.55
CA VAL A 23 31.73 -5.61 -13.95
C VAL A 23 32.51 -5.63 -12.64
N VAL A 24 31.90 -6.18 -11.59
CA VAL A 24 32.58 -6.55 -10.34
C VAL A 24 32.68 -8.06 -10.31
N LEU A 25 33.91 -8.55 -10.36
CA LEU A 25 34.21 -9.98 -10.53
C LEU A 25 34.60 -10.61 -9.20
N ALA A 26 33.98 -11.73 -8.84
CA ALA A 26 34.44 -12.57 -7.76
C ALA A 26 35.28 -13.72 -8.35
N ASP A 27 36.56 -13.72 -8.03
CA ASP A 27 37.55 -14.63 -8.58
C ASP A 27 37.94 -15.69 -7.56
N ARG A 28 38.42 -16.79 -8.08
CA ARG A 28 39.06 -17.86 -7.30
C ARG A 28 40.54 -17.75 -7.53
N THR A 29 41.31 -17.79 -6.45
CA THR A 29 42.78 -17.86 -6.54
C THR A 29 43.26 -19.31 -6.64
N GLU A 30 44.46 -19.51 -7.14
CA GLU A 30 45.10 -20.86 -7.17
C GLU A 30 45.34 -21.42 -5.78
N GLU A 31 45.44 -20.56 -4.77
CA GLU A 31 45.67 -20.90 -3.37
C GLU A 31 44.36 -21.18 -2.60
N SER A 32 43.19 -20.98 -3.23
CA SER A 32 41.88 -21.23 -2.60
C SER A 32 41.71 -22.69 -2.22
N GLY A 33 41.51 -22.96 -0.94
CA GLY A 33 41.25 -24.28 -0.40
C GLY A 33 39.85 -24.82 -0.78
N ILE A 34 39.65 -26.12 -0.55
CA ILE A 34 38.35 -26.79 -0.85
C ILE A 34 37.18 -26.20 -0.05
N ARG A 35 37.46 -25.53 1.08
CA ARG A 35 36.46 -24.94 1.98
C ARG A 35 36.25 -23.45 1.75
N ASP A 36 37.04 -22.80 0.91
CA ASP A 36 36.89 -21.39 0.59
C ASP A 36 35.72 -21.18 -0.36
N SER A 37 34.98 -20.11 -0.16
CA SER A 37 33.75 -19.84 -0.89
C SER A 37 33.75 -18.43 -1.43
N ARG A 38 33.39 -18.27 -2.70
CA ARG A 38 33.12 -16.96 -3.30
C ARG A 38 31.81 -16.34 -2.81
N ASN A 39 31.03 -17.07 -2.01
CA ASN A 39 29.92 -16.52 -1.29
C ASN A 39 30.44 -15.68 -0.11
N GLY A 40 29.95 -14.44 0.03
CA GLY A 40 30.43 -13.57 1.10
C GLY A 40 31.62 -12.67 0.77
N LEU A 41 32.11 -12.65 -0.49
CA LEU A 41 33.18 -11.72 -0.91
C LEU A 41 32.73 -10.24 -0.95
N GLY A 42 31.41 -9.98 -0.88
CA GLY A 42 30.87 -8.63 -0.82
C GLY A 42 30.20 -8.14 -2.09
N LYS A 43 29.95 -9.00 -3.11
CA LYS A 43 29.22 -8.62 -4.33
C LYS A 43 27.84 -8.02 -4.04
N SER A 44 26.99 -8.79 -3.37
CA SER A 44 25.65 -8.34 -2.99
C SER A 44 25.71 -7.22 -1.95
N THR A 45 26.75 -7.22 -1.09
CA THR A 45 27.00 -6.14 -0.12
C THR A 45 27.27 -4.80 -0.82
N LEU A 46 27.95 -4.79 -1.96
CA LEU A 46 28.16 -3.58 -2.75
C LEU A 46 26.81 -2.98 -3.20
N ILE A 47 25.90 -3.83 -3.66
CA ILE A 47 24.54 -3.40 -4.06
C ILE A 47 23.76 -2.91 -2.84
N GLU A 48 23.89 -3.58 -1.70
CA GLU A 48 23.28 -3.16 -0.44
C GLU A 48 23.82 -1.78 0.02
N ILE A 49 25.13 -1.52 -0.11
CA ILE A 49 25.74 -0.20 0.17
C ILE A 49 25.16 0.87 -0.74
N ILE A 50 25.04 0.61 -2.03
CA ILE A 50 24.42 1.56 -2.98
C ILE A 50 22.97 1.84 -2.57
N HIS A 51 22.20 0.80 -2.27
CA HIS A 51 20.83 0.96 -1.75
C HIS A 51 20.79 1.77 -0.46
N PHE A 52 21.72 1.53 0.46
CA PHE A 52 21.83 2.27 1.70
C PHE A 52 22.05 3.75 1.45
N CYS A 53 23.02 4.12 0.65
CA CYS A 53 23.30 5.50 0.28
C CYS A 53 22.11 6.18 -0.45
N LEU A 54 21.34 5.41 -1.22
CA LEU A 54 20.12 5.84 -1.90
C LEU A 54 18.87 5.78 -0.99
N GLY A 55 19.03 5.85 0.32
CA GLY A 55 17.92 5.92 1.27
C GLY A 55 17.30 4.57 1.65
N GLY A 56 17.97 3.46 1.36
CA GLY A 56 17.57 2.13 1.82
C GLY A 56 17.77 1.97 3.33
N ASN A 57 16.95 1.13 3.95
CA ASN A 57 17.11 0.76 5.36
C ASN A 57 18.07 -0.42 5.50
N ILE A 58 18.70 -0.56 6.66
CA ILE A 58 19.56 -1.68 7.01
C ILE A 58 18.81 -2.61 7.96
N GLN A 59 18.86 -3.92 7.72
CA GLN A 59 18.32 -4.90 8.65
C GLN A 59 19.14 -4.94 9.94
N LYS A 60 18.47 -4.99 11.09
CA LYS A 60 19.16 -5.12 12.38
C LYS A 60 19.89 -6.45 12.46
N ALA A 61 21.17 -6.42 12.88
CA ALA A 61 22.02 -7.58 13.10
C ALA A 61 22.32 -8.46 11.86
N ARG A 62 22.04 -7.98 10.63
CA ARG A 62 22.38 -8.66 9.37
C ARG A 62 22.92 -7.67 8.34
N GLY A 63 23.76 -8.16 7.42
CA GLY A 63 24.36 -7.34 6.38
C GLY A 63 25.04 -6.10 6.96
N LEU A 64 24.77 -4.94 6.42
CA LEU A 64 25.30 -3.65 6.90
C LEU A 64 24.86 -3.29 8.33
N GLY A 65 23.86 -3.92 8.90
CA GLY A 65 23.42 -3.73 10.29
C GLY A 65 24.13 -4.63 11.31
N SER A 66 25.12 -5.39 10.89
CA SER A 66 25.96 -6.22 11.75
C SER A 66 26.73 -5.36 12.77
N ARG A 67 26.96 -5.90 13.96
CA ARG A 67 27.76 -5.22 15.00
C ARG A 67 29.19 -4.91 14.56
N THR A 68 29.75 -5.73 13.68
CA THR A 68 31.08 -5.55 13.12
C THR A 68 31.22 -4.29 12.28
N LEU A 69 30.12 -3.82 11.70
CA LEU A 69 30.08 -2.66 10.82
C LEU A 69 29.53 -1.38 11.49
N LEU A 70 29.43 -1.37 12.84
CA LEU A 70 29.05 -0.17 13.57
C LEU A 70 30.08 0.96 13.37
N GLY A 71 29.62 2.18 13.12
CA GLY A 71 30.48 3.34 12.86
C GLY A 71 31.07 3.41 11.45
N TRP A 72 30.71 2.46 10.57
CA TRP A 72 31.11 2.53 9.17
C TRP A 72 30.28 3.59 8.44
N ALA A 73 30.98 4.47 7.74
CA ALA A 73 30.36 5.49 6.91
C ALA A 73 30.65 5.19 5.43
N PHE A 74 29.58 4.92 4.69
CA PHE A 74 29.67 4.65 3.26
C PHE A 74 29.34 5.90 2.45
N SER A 75 30.18 6.20 1.46
CA SER A 75 30.04 7.36 0.59
C SER A 75 29.80 6.90 -0.84
N LEU A 76 28.72 7.42 -1.45
CA LEU A 76 28.37 7.22 -2.85
C LEU A 76 28.59 8.52 -3.62
N GLU A 77 29.55 8.53 -4.53
CA GLU A 77 29.75 9.61 -5.47
C GLU A 77 28.94 9.36 -6.73
N MET A 78 28.05 10.28 -7.07
CA MET A 78 27.12 10.11 -8.20
C MET A 78 26.78 11.43 -8.88
N THR A 79 26.36 11.35 -10.14
CA THR A 79 25.73 12.47 -10.84
C THR A 79 24.25 12.51 -10.51
N LEU A 80 23.77 13.63 -9.97
CA LEU A 80 22.35 13.92 -9.74
C LEU A 80 22.03 15.30 -10.30
N ALA A 81 20.99 15.44 -11.12
CA ALA A 81 20.64 16.68 -11.80
C ALA A 81 21.84 17.35 -12.51
N ASN A 82 22.62 16.55 -13.24
CA ASN A 82 23.83 16.94 -13.98
C ASN A 82 24.98 17.53 -13.11
N LYS A 83 24.95 17.32 -11.80
CA LYS A 83 26.00 17.71 -10.85
C LYS A 83 26.58 16.49 -10.16
N ILE A 84 27.88 16.48 -9.95
CA ILE A 84 28.53 15.44 -9.15
C ILE A 84 28.34 15.80 -7.66
N ILE A 85 27.81 14.85 -6.93
CA ILE A 85 27.61 14.93 -5.48
C ILE A 85 28.17 13.69 -4.79
N THR A 86 28.55 13.84 -3.54
CA THR A 86 28.88 12.71 -2.66
C THR A 86 27.86 12.65 -1.53
N VAL A 87 27.27 11.49 -1.36
CA VAL A 87 26.31 11.19 -0.30
C VAL A 87 26.94 10.21 0.67
N THR A 88 27.06 10.61 1.93
CA THR A 88 27.65 9.77 2.98
C THR A 88 26.58 9.41 4.02
N ARG A 89 26.49 8.11 4.36
CA ARG A 89 25.63 7.59 5.42
C ARG A 89 26.41 6.74 6.40
N ASN A 90 26.11 6.92 7.68
CA ASN A 90 26.69 6.15 8.77
C ASN A 90 25.74 4.98 9.16
N THR A 91 26.31 3.83 9.48
CA THR A 91 25.54 2.65 9.95
C THR A 91 24.96 2.84 11.35
N ASP A 92 25.52 3.73 12.18
CA ASP A 92 25.03 4.05 13.51
C ASP A 92 23.90 5.08 13.45
N ASP A 93 24.13 6.18 12.70
CA ASP A 93 23.09 7.18 12.46
C ASP A 93 22.45 6.95 11.08
N LYS A 94 21.25 6.42 11.12
CA LYS A 94 20.50 6.04 9.90
C LYS A 94 19.49 7.10 9.48
N SER A 95 19.26 8.10 10.34
CA SER A 95 18.23 9.11 10.17
C SER A 95 18.61 10.21 9.20
N GLU A 96 19.92 10.38 8.96
CA GLU A 96 20.48 11.49 8.21
C GLU A 96 21.45 11.04 7.11
N VAL A 97 21.62 11.94 6.15
CA VAL A 97 22.62 11.83 5.10
C VAL A 97 23.45 13.11 5.06
N VAL A 98 24.75 12.98 4.92
CA VAL A 98 25.66 14.08 4.69
C VAL A 98 25.86 14.23 3.18
N ILE A 99 25.73 15.46 2.66
CA ILE A 99 25.82 15.77 1.24
C ILE A 99 27.01 16.69 1.01
N GLU A 100 27.87 16.34 0.07
CA GLU A 100 28.92 17.19 -0.46
C GLU A 100 28.65 17.49 -1.93
N GLY A 101 28.81 18.72 -2.33
CA GLY A 101 28.59 19.18 -3.71
C GLY A 101 27.57 20.31 -3.84
N ASP A 102 27.18 20.59 -5.08
CA ASP A 102 26.25 21.66 -5.42
C ASP A 102 24.79 21.21 -5.33
N THR A 103 24.07 21.79 -4.38
CA THR A 103 22.66 21.50 -4.09
C THR A 103 21.72 22.65 -4.46
N THR A 104 22.18 23.66 -5.18
CA THR A 104 21.48 24.94 -5.39
C THR A 104 20.06 24.78 -5.95
N ASN A 105 19.86 23.82 -6.87
CA ASN A 105 18.57 23.59 -7.54
C ASN A 105 17.77 22.43 -6.94
N TRP A 106 18.07 22.03 -5.72
CA TRP A 106 17.33 20.92 -5.12
C TRP A 106 15.99 21.40 -4.57
N PRO A 107 14.95 20.55 -4.67
CA PRO A 107 13.61 20.90 -4.19
C PRO A 107 13.53 21.09 -2.67
N ILE A 108 14.43 20.43 -1.93
CA ILE A 108 14.62 20.59 -0.49
C ILE A 108 16.10 20.85 -0.25
N GLN A 109 16.40 21.98 0.37
CA GLN A 109 17.77 22.37 0.66
C GLN A 109 18.29 21.66 1.91
N PRO A 110 19.53 21.14 1.89
CA PRO A 110 20.17 20.61 3.09
C PRO A 110 20.33 21.71 4.15
N LYS A 111 20.27 21.34 5.41
CA LYS A 111 20.66 22.22 6.53
C LYS A 111 22.16 22.21 6.69
N GLU A 112 22.71 23.33 7.08
CA GLU A 112 24.12 23.42 7.52
C GLU A 112 24.21 23.13 9.02
N GLU A 113 24.85 22.01 9.37
CA GLU A 113 25.10 21.58 10.74
C GLU A 113 26.61 21.31 10.89
N GLU A 114 27.29 21.99 11.80
CA GLU A 114 28.71 21.83 12.05
C GLU A 114 29.61 21.96 10.78
N GLY A 115 29.20 22.82 9.83
CA GLY A 115 29.90 22.97 8.55
C GLY A 115 29.69 21.87 7.54
N ARG A 116 28.68 20.98 7.76
CA ARG A 116 28.27 19.92 6.86
C ARG A 116 26.84 20.16 6.37
N LYS A 117 26.59 19.83 5.14
CA LYS A 117 25.22 19.83 4.59
C LYS A 117 24.54 18.52 4.95
N VAL A 118 23.45 18.58 5.71
CA VAL A 118 22.73 17.41 6.21
C VAL A 118 21.28 17.45 5.75
N LEU A 119 20.74 16.28 5.36
CA LEU A 119 19.33 16.06 5.11
C LEU A 119 18.83 14.89 5.94
N SER A 120 17.60 14.98 6.43
CA SER A 120 16.91 13.78 6.93
C SER A 120 16.74 12.75 5.81
N ILE A 121 16.73 11.48 6.18
CA ILE A 121 16.59 10.39 5.19
C ILE A 121 15.32 10.50 4.38
N ASP A 122 14.24 11.07 4.94
CA ASP A 122 12.98 11.25 4.24
C ASP A 122 13.06 12.35 3.21
N ASN A 123 13.62 13.50 3.59
CA ASN A 123 13.87 14.58 2.66
C ASN A 123 14.82 14.15 1.54
N TRP A 124 15.82 13.31 1.85
CA TRP A 124 16.71 12.74 0.85
C TRP A 124 15.97 11.89 -0.17
N LYS A 125 15.04 11.03 0.28
CA LYS A 125 14.19 10.23 -0.64
C LYS A 125 13.28 11.10 -1.51
N VAL A 126 12.75 12.20 -0.97
CA VAL A 126 11.93 13.16 -1.74
C VAL A 126 12.79 13.84 -2.80
N VAL A 127 13.98 14.32 -2.43
CA VAL A 127 14.95 14.91 -3.37
C VAL A 127 15.29 13.91 -4.49
N LEU A 128 15.66 12.69 -4.12
CA LEU A 128 15.94 11.62 -5.10
C LEU A 128 14.73 11.34 -5.99
N GLY A 129 13.53 11.24 -5.41
CA GLY A 129 12.30 11.00 -6.17
C GLY A 129 12.03 12.08 -7.22
N ASN A 130 12.18 13.33 -6.83
CA ASN A 130 11.98 14.46 -7.73
C ASN A 130 13.08 14.52 -8.81
N LEU A 131 14.36 14.50 -8.41
CA LEU A 131 15.50 14.67 -9.32
C LEU A 131 15.84 13.42 -10.16
N THR A 132 15.19 12.27 -9.89
CA THR A 132 15.44 11.03 -10.63
C THR A 132 14.23 10.58 -11.45
N PHE A 133 13.02 10.75 -10.91
CA PHE A 133 11.79 10.26 -11.52
C PHE A 133 10.75 11.36 -11.78
N GLY A 134 11.04 12.62 -11.44
CA GLY A 134 10.08 13.73 -11.56
C GLY A 134 8.91 13.61 -10.58
N LEU A 135 9.06 12.91 -9.47
CA LEU A 135 7.99 12.77 -8.49
C LEU A 135 7.69 14.12 -7.82
N PRO A 136 6.41 14.40 -7.50
CA PRO A 136 6.03 15.64 -6.83
C PRO A 136 6.57 15.71 -5.40
N ILE A 137 6.93 16.93 -4.94
CA ILE A 137 7.57 17.17 -3.64
C ILE A 137 6.58 17.03 -2.48
N ASN A 138 5.31 17.35 -2.69
CA ASN A 138 4.29 17.50 -1.64
C ASN A 138 3.30 16.32 -1.55
N ASP A 139 3.64 15.16 -2.06
CA ASP A 139 2.75 13.99 -2.09
C ASP A 139 2.97 13.01 -0.92
N GLU A 140 3.63 13.47 0.15
CA GLU A 140 4.08 12.64 1.28
C GLU A 140 2.97 11.83 1.97
N ASN A 141 1.69 12.17 1.79
CA ASN A 141 0.56 11.53 2.47
C ASN A 141 -0.48 10.90 1.54
N LYS A 142 -0.21 10.78 0.24
CA LYS A 142 -1.18 10.14 -0.65
C LYS A 142 -0.97 8.63 -0.69
N LYS A 143 -1.97 7.89 -0.24
CA LYS A 143 -2.00 6.44 -0.42
C LYS A 143 -1.82 6.07 -1.90
N TYR A 144 -1.13 4.95 -2.13
CA TYR A 144 -1.02 4.34 -3.45
C TYR A 144 -0.33 5.23 -4.49
N THR A 145 0.77 5.89 -4.08
CA THR A 145 1.61 6.68 -4.98
C THR A 145 2.97 6.04 -5.20
N PRO A 146 3.59 6.22 -6.38
CA PRO A 146 4.96 5.82 -6.57
C PRO A 146 5.91 6.57 -5.62
N THR A 147 6.91 5.87 -5.10
CA THR A 147 7.97 6.49 -4.30
C THR A 147 9.33 6.19 -4.91
N PHE A 148 10.33 7.03 -4.62
CA PHE A 148 11.68 6.81 -5.11
C PHE A 148 12.16 5.37 -4.86
N ARG A 149 12.01 4.90 -3.61
CA ARG A 149 12.52 3.57 -3.23
C ARG A 149 11.85 2.43 -3.97
N ASN A 150 10.56 2.55 -4.27
CA ASN A 150 9.85 1.55 -5.02
C ASN A 150 10.30 1.52 -6.49
N LEU A 151 10.46 2.70 -7.10
CA LEU A 151 10.81 2.81 -8.52
C LEU A 151 12.26 2.40 -8.77
N ILE A 152 13.20 2.88 -7.94
CA ILE A 152 14.63 2.57 -8.11
C ILE A 152 14.92 1.08 -7.94
N SER A 153 14.09 0.33 -7.21
CA SER A 153 14.25 -1.10 -7.01
C SER A 153 14.02 -1.94 -8.27
N TYR A 154 13.48 -1.37 -9.34
CA TYR A 154 13.44 -2.01 -10.67
C TYR A 154 14.72 -1.78 -11.48
N PHE A 155 15.49 -0.77 -11.15
CA PHE A 155 16.79 -0.48 -11.77
C PHE A 155 17.96 -1.03 -10.95
N ILE A 156 17.76 -1.26 -9.67
CA ILE A 156 18.72 -1.86 -8.75
C ILE A 156 17.95 -2.89 -7.94
N ARG A 157 17.94 -4.13 -8.39
CA ARG A 157 17.21 -5.19 -7.71
C ARG A 157 17.89 -5.54 -6.38
N PRO A 158 17.18 -5.42 -5.23
CA PRO A 158 17.84 -5.36 -3.93
C PRO A 158 18.38 -6.69 -3.40
N ASN A 159 17.80 -7.81 -3.80
CA ASN A 159 18.14 -9.12 -3.26
C ASN A 159 17.73 -10.26 -4.22
N ARG A 160 18.01 -11.51 -3.83
CA ARG A 160 17.69 -12.69 -4.63
C ARG A 160 16.21 -12.84 -4.96
N ASP A 161 15.32 -12.49 -4.04
CA ASP A 161 13.86 -12.59 -4.25
C ASP A 161 13.34 -11.63 -5.32
N ALA A 162 14.07 -10.53 -5.55
CA ALA A 162 13.75 -9.56 -6.60
C ALA A 162 13.92 -10.11 -8.02
N PHE A 163 14.57 -11.26 -8.18
CA PHE A 163 14.77 -11.93 -9.47
C PHE A 163 13.79 -13.10 -9.68
N SER A 164 12.62 -13.06 -9.06
CA SER A 164 11.59 -14.07 -9.24
C SER A 164 10.66 -13.79 -10.41
N GLN A 165 10.32 -12.52 -10.64
CA GLN A 165 9.42 -12.08 -11.72
C GLN A 165 9.81 -10.69 -12.25
N PRO A 166 9.55 -10.39 -13.54
CA PRO A 166 9.90 -9.10 -14.14
C PRO A 166 9.23 -7.90 -13.46
N PHE A 167 7.96 -8.03 -13.12
CA PHE A 167 7.12 -6.92 -12.62
C PHE A 167 7.17 -6.75 -11.10
N GLU A 168 7.94 -7.57 -10.40
CA GLU A 168 8.10 -7.53 -8.95
C GLU A 168 9.57 -7.36 -8.57
N TYR A 169 9.85 -6.60 -7.51
CA TYR A 169 11.20 -6.45 -6.96
C TYR A 169 11.31 -7.02 -5.54
N PHE A 170 10.25 -7.66 -5.04
CA PHE A 170 10.27 -8.51 -3.84
C PHE A 170 9.12 -9.54 -3.91
N ARG A 171 9.34 -10.65 -3.23
CA ARG A 171 8.40 -11.77 -3.24
C ARG A 171 7.06 -11.40 -2.62
N LYS A 172 5.95 -11.77 -3.27
CA LYS A 172 4.57 -11.45 -2.86
C LYS A 172 4.28 -9.94 -2.78
N GLN A 173 4.83 -9.18 -3.68
CA GLN A 173 4.49 -7.77 -3.83
C GLN A 173 2.97 -7.62 -4.01
N PRO A 174 2.30 -6.70 -3.27
CA PRO A 174 0.86 -6.50 -3.43
C PRO A 174 0.50 -6.11 -4.86
N GLY A 175 -0.59 -6.68 -5.40
CA GLY A 175 -0.96 -6.45 -6.81
C GLY A 175 -1.15 -4.98 -7.18
N TRP A 176 -1.70 -4.15 -6.27
CA TRP A 176 -1.80 -2.72 -6.50
C TRP A 176 -0.43 -2.03 -6.64
N ASN A 177 0.54 -2.47 -5.85
CA ASN A 177 1.90 -1.94 -5.85
C ASN A 177 2.61 -2.28 -7.17
N THR A 178 2.51 -3.56 -7.60
CA THR A 178 3.01 -4.01 -8.91
C THR A 178 2.37 -3.21 -10.05
N GLN A 179 1.07 -3.03 -10.04
CA GLN A 179 0.34 -2.31 -11.08
C GLN A 179 0.78 -0.84 -11.18
N ILE A 180 0.76 -0.12 -10.07
CA ILE A 180 1.06 1.32 -10.03
C ILE A 180 2.50 1.60 -10.47
N HIS A 181 3.47 0.84 -9.95
CA HIS A 181 4.87 1.10 -10.28
C HIS A 181 5.20 0.77 -11.73
N ASN A 182 4.73 -0.37 -12.23
CA ASN A 182 4.98 -0.72 -13.63
C ASN A 182 4.24 0.21 -14.59
N ALA A 183 3.02 0.64 -14.28
CA ALA A 183 2.32 1.66 -15.08
C ALA A 183 3.12 2.98 -15.13
N PHE A 184 3.59 3.46 -13.98
CA PHE A 184 4.44 4.66 -13.90
C PHE A 184 5.72 4.50 -14.73
N LEU A 185 6.44 3.39 -14.56
CA LEU A 185 7.71 3.13 -15.23
C LEU A 185 7.54 3.01 -16.76
N LEU A 186 6.45 2.43 -17.21
CA LEU A 186 6.11 2.31 -18.64
C LEU A 186 5.52 3.60 -19.24
N GLY A 187 5.28 4.64 -18.42
CA GLY A 187 4.70 5.90 -18.88
C GLY A 187 3.20 5.87 -19.08
N LEU A 188 2.53 4.86 -18.54
CA LEU A 188 1.09 4.75 -18.52
C LEU A 188 0.50 5.62 -17.40
N ASN A 189 -0.78 5.92 -17.49
CA ASN A 189 -1.44 6.71 -16.45
C ASN A 189 -1.75 5.85 -15.22
N TRP A 190 -0.87 5.89 -14.24
CA TRP A 190 -0.96 5.15 -12.98
C TRP A 190 -2.02 5.73 -12.02
N GLU A 191 -2.47 6.97 -12.20
CA GLU A 191 -3.45 7.63 -11.34
C GLU A 191 -4.79 6.87 -11.34
N TYR A 192 -5.19 6.31 -12.48
CA TYR A 192 -6.37 5.45 -12.54
C TYR A 192 -6.29 4.23 -11.62
N LEU A 193 -5.10 3.66 -11.45
CA LEU A 193 -4.88 2.53 -10.55
C LEU A 193 -4.99 2.95 -9.08
N ARG A 194 -4.51 4.14 -8.77
CA ARG A 194 -4.67 4.74 -7.45
C ARG A 194 -6.14 4.97 -7.13
N GLU A 195 -6.88 5.62 -8.02
CA GLU A 195 -8.31 5.83 -7.87
C GLU A 195 -9.06 4.50 -7.72
N LEU A 196 -8.72 3.50 -8.54
CA LEU A 196 -9.30 2.16 -8.46
C LEU A 196 -9.05 1.49 -7.09
N GLN A 197 -7.86 1.67 -6.53
CA GLN A 197 -7.54 1.10 -5.22
C GLN A 197 -8.28 1.83 -4.09
N LEU A 198 -8.44 3.14 -4.18
CA LEU A 198 -9.26 3.92 -3.24
C LEU A 198 -10.73 3.49 -3.29
N LEU A 199 -11.28 3.22 -4.50
CA LEU A 199 -12.63 2.67 -4.63
C LEU A 199 -12.75 1.27 -4.01
N LYS A 200 -11.75 0.40 -4.18
CA LYS A 200 -11.70 -0.92 -3.53
C LYS A 200 -11.66 -0.81 -2.01
N ASP A 201 -10.88 0.11 -1.46
CA ASP A 201 -10.84 0.36 -0.02
C ASP A 201 -12.21 0.81 0.50
N ARG A 202 -12.86 1.71 -0.21
CA ARG A 202 -14.21 2.19 0.11
C ARG A 202 -15.24 1.07 0.05
N GLN A 203 -15.17 0.22 -0.97
CA GLN A 203 -16.03 -0.96 -1.10
C GLN A 203 -15.82 -1.97 0.05
N LYS A 204 -14.55 -2.17 0.45
CA LYS A 204 -14.21 -3.03 1.58
C LYS A 204 -14.77 -2.47 2.88
N LEU A 205 -14.58 -1.17 3.13
CA LEU A 205 -15.12 -0.51 4.33
C LEU A 205 -16.64 -0.67 4.44
N ILE A 206 -17.38 -0.45 3.35
CA ILE A 206 -18.82 -0.67 3.30
C ILE A 206 -19.19 -2.13 3.63
N THR A 207 -18.42 -3.07 3.07
CA THR A 207 -18.64 -4.50 3.33
C THR A 207 -18.35 -4.89 4.78
N ASP A 208 -17.31 -4.32 5.37
CA ASP A 208 -16.90 -4.58 6.75
C ASP A 208 -17.91 -3.96 7.75
N ILE A 209 -18.42 -2.76 7.47
CA ILE A 209 -19.52 -2.14 8.23
C ILE A 209 -20.78 -3.05 8.21
N LYS A 210 -21.12 -3.62 7.05
CA LYS A 210 -22.24 -4.56 6.93
C LYS A 210 -22.04 -5.81 7.76
N LYS A 211 -20.83 -6.38 7.80
CA LYS A 211 -20.50 -7.54 8.62
C LYS A 211 -20.59 -7.21 10.11
N LEU A 212 -20.02 -6.09 10.54
CA LEU A 212 -20.07 -5.64 11.93
C LEU A 212 -21.51 -5.43 12.41
N LYS A 213 -22.37 -4.79 11.61
CA LYS A 213 -23.80 -4.67 11.92
C LYS A 213 -24.48 -6.03 12.07
N LYS A 214 -24.11 -7.01 11.26
CA LYS A 214 -24.64 -8.38 11.35
C LYS A 214 -24.17 -9.14 12.59
N ASP A 215 -22.92 -8.96 12.98
CA ASP A 215 -22.32 -9.66 14.13
C ASP A 215 -22.75 -9.06 15.48
N THR A 216 -23.04 -7.76 15.55
CA THR A 216 -23.47 -7.07 16.79
C THR A 216 -24.92 -7.43 17.17
N GLU A 217 -25.74 -7.88 16.22
CA GLU A 217 -27.12 -8.27 16.47
C GLU A 217 -27.29 -9.75 16.91
N SER A 218 -26.22 -10.54 16.93
CA SER A 218 -26.24 -11.93 17.36
C SER A 218 -26.36 -12.14 18.88
N GLY A 219 -26.47 -11.08 19.66
CA GLY A 219 -26.59 -11.10 21.15
C GLY A 219 -28.05 -11.09 21.70
N VAL A 220 -29.06 -10.75 20.90
CA VAL A 220 -30.48 -10.84 21.29
C VAL A 220 -31.29 -11.29 20.08
N SER A 221 -31.88 -12.43 20.27
CA SER A 221 -32.85 -13.11 19.45
C SER A 221 -33.74 -12.21 18.58
N ILE A 222 -33.34 -11.93 17.35
CA ILE A 222 -34.17 -11.88 16.14
C ILE A 222 -33.20 -12.02 14.94
N SER A 223 -32.95 -13.23 14.53
CA SER A 223 -32.28 -13.57 13.27
C SER A 223 -33.25 -13.39 12.11
N VAL A 224 -33.55 -12.17 11.73
CA VAL A 224 -34.23 -11.93 10.46
C VAL A 224 -33.78 -10.57 9.92
N PHE A 225 -32.58 -10.53 9.33
CA PHE A 225 -32.40 -9.60 8.23
C PHE A 225 -33.11 -10.20 7.03
N GLY A 226 -34.40 -9.89 6.90
CA GLY A 226 -35.09 -10.10 5.66
C GLY A 226 -34.43 -9.29 4.55
N SER A 227 -34.47 -9.77 3.35
CA SER A 227 -34.14 -8.97 2.17
C SER A 227 -34.96 -7.68 2.17
N LEU A 228 -34.51 -6.65 1.48
CA LEU A 228 -35.30 -5.41 1.34
C LEU A 228 -36.75 -5.69 0.93
N GLY A 229 -36.98 -6.72 0.10
CA GLY A 229 -38.31 -7.18 -0.28
C GLY A 229 -39.12 -7.75 0.89
N GLU A 230 -38.50 -8.51 1.78
CA GLU A 230 -39.18 -9.06 2.98
C GLU A 230 -39.54 -7.96 3.97
N LEU A 231 -38.65 -6.98 4.20
CA LEU A 231 -38.96 -5.83 5.04
C LEU A 231 -40.08 -4.96 4.46
N LYS A 232 -40.11 -4.75 3.15
CA LYS A 232 -41.22 -4.05 2.49
C LYS A 232 -42.54 -4.81 2.61
N ALA A 233 -42.52 -6.14 2.51
CA ALA A 233 -43.70 -6.96 2.73
C ALA A 233 -44.18 -6.92 4.20
N LEU A 234 -43.25 -7.00 5.16
CA LEU A 234 -43.54 -6.85 6.60
C LEU A 234 -44.16 -5.48 6.90
N LYS A 235 -43.62 -4.41 6.32
CA LYS A 235 -44.15 -3.04 6.43
C LYS A 235 -45.64 -2.97 6.04
N VAL A 236 -46.00 -3.55 4.89
CA VAL A 236 -47.38 -3.57 4.41
C VAL A 236 -48.29 -4.28 5.42
N GLY A 237 -47.87 -5.40 5.97
CA GLY A 237 -48.65 -6.12 6.99
C GLY A 237 -48.86 -5.31 8.28
N VAL A 238 -47.80 -4.64 8.74
CA VAL A 238 -47.89 -3.77 9.94
C VAL A 238 -48.75 -2.54 9.69
N GLU A 239 -48.66 -1.92 8.50
CA GLU A 239 -49.51 -0.77 8.10
C GLU A 239 -50.99 -1.17 8.05
N GLU A 240 -51.32 -2.39 7.61
CA GLU A 240 -52.69 -2.88 7.60
C GLU A 240 -53.22 -3.10 9.02
N GLN A 241 -52.43 -3.72 9.91
CA GLN A 241 -52.75 -3.90 11.32
C GLN A 241 -52.94 -2.55 12.03
N LEU A 242 -52.09 -1.58 11.74
CA LEU A 242 -52.23 -0.21 12.26
C LEU A 242 -53.53 0.47 11.84
N ARG A 243 -53.92 0.29 10.58
CA ARG A 243 -55.17 0.85 10.06
C ARG A 243 -56.37 0.24 10.80
N GLU A 244 -56.43 -1.09 10.94
CA GLU A 244 -57.50 -1.79 11.66
C GLU A 244 -57.58 -1.35 13.12
N ARG A 245 -56.44 -1.24 13.81
CA ARG A 245 -56.39 -0.80 15.21
C ARG A 245 -56.81 0.67 15.37
N LYS A 246 -56.42 1.52 14.43
CA LYS A 246 -56.83 2.92 14.42
C LYS A 246 -58.34 3.08 14.24
N GLU A 247 -58.96 2.27 13.36
CA GLU A 247 -60.43 2.25 13.19
C GLU A 247 -61.12 1.76 14.46
N THR A 248 -60.60 0.75 15.12
CA THR A 248 -61.15 0.21 16.38
C THR A 248 -61.10 1.30 17.47
N LEU A 249 -59.97 2.02 17.61
CA LEU A 249 -59.83 3.13 18.55
C LEU A 249 -60.76 4.31 18.23
N SER A 250 -60.95 4.64 16.97
CA SER A 250 -61.84 5.74 16.55
C SER A 250 -63.32 5.45 16.77
N ASN A 251 -63.71 4.16 16.77
CA ASN A 251 -65.07 3.71 17.00
C ASN A 251 -65.41 3.55 18.48
N PHE A 252 -64.43 3.68 19.37
CA PHE A 252 -64.63 3.61 20.81
C PHE A 252 -65.29 4.89 21.32
N ARG A 253 -66.59 4.86 21.60
CA ARG A 253 -67.38 6.06 21.99
C ARG A 253 -67.28 6.31 23.49
N VAL A 254 -66.70 7.43 23.87
CA VAL A 254 -66.74 8.02 25.23
C VAL A 254 -67.40 9.40 25.18
N GLU A 255 -68.08 9.84 26.24
CA GLU A 255 -68.78 11.10 26.33
C GLU A 255 -67.91 12.34 25.95
N PRO A 256 -68.51 13.45 25.40
CA PRO A 256 -67.75 14.55 24.80
C PRO A 256 -66.71 15.23 25.68
N GLN A 257 -66.87 15.21 27.01
CA GLN A 257 -65.93 15.83 27.94
C GLN A 257 -64.64 15.04 28.11
N TYR A 258 -64.63 13.76 27.71
CA TYR A 258 -63.48 12.89 27.78
C TYR A 258 -62.63 12.93 26.50
N ASN A 259 -63.21 13.36 25.39
CA ASN A 259 -62.50 13.40 24.10
C ASN A 259 -61.30 14.36 24.09
N GLU A 260 -61.33 15.46 24.81
CA GLU A 260 -60.18 16.39 24.92
C GLU A 260 -59.08 15.85 25.85
N LEU A 261 -59.48 15.25 26.96
CA LEU A 261 -58.54 14.60 27.89
C LEU A 261 -57.87 13.40 27.25
N GLU A 262 -58.67 12.61 26.55
CA GLU A 262 -58.23 11.47 25.76
C GLU A 262 -57.25 11.86 24.65
N ALA A 263 -57.61 12.88 23.83
CA ALA A 263 -56.71 13.39 22.81
C ALA A 263 -55.37 13.86 23.38
N THR A 264 -55.41 14.45 24.60
CA THR A 264 -54.21 14.88 25.30
C THR A 264 -53.35 13.69 25.81
N VAL A 265 -53.98 12.66 26.38
CA VAL A 265 -53.33 11.43 26.82
C VAL A 265 -52.71 10.71 25.63
N ASN A 266 -53.42 10.63 24.49
CA ASN A 266 -52.96 10.03 23.26
C ASN A 266 -51.72 10.73 22.71
N ARG A 267 -51.75 12.08 22.69
CA ARG A 267 -50.60 12.87 22.27
C ARG A 267 -49.41 12.65 23.19
N LEU A 268 -49.60 12.70 24.50
CA LEU A 268 -48.53 12.46 25.48
C LEU A 268 -47.95 11.05 25.35
N THR A 269 -48.78 10.06 25.08
CA THR A 269 -48.33 8.69 24.89
C THR A 269 -47.48 8.55 23.62
N SER A 270 -47.91 9.18 22.50
CA SER A 270 -47.12 9.24 21.26
C SER A 270 -45.78 9.94 21.47
N GLU A 271 -45.75 11.07 22.18
CA GLU A 271 -44.55 11.82 22.53
C GLU A 271 -43.58 10.97 23.37
N ILE A 272 -44.10 10.21 24.36
CA ILE A 272 -43.32 9.32 25.22
C ILE A 272 -42.73 8.18 24.39
N HIS A 273 -43.50 7.53 23.52
CA HIS A 273 -43.02 6.44 22.69
C HIS A 273 -41.95 6.89 21.68
N GLU A 274 -42.19 8.03 21.02
CA GLU A 274 -41.22 8.61 20.11
C GLU A 274 -39.87 8.93 20.84
N ALA A 275 -39.98 9.57 22.01
CA ALA A 275 -38.80 9.89 22.81
C ALA A 275 -38.09 8.63 23.32
N THR A 276 -38.88 7.59 23.70
CA THR A 276 -38.34 6.31 24.17
C THR A 276 -37.59 5.57 23.05
N ASN A 277 -38.19 5.53 21.85
CA ASN A 277 -37.54 4.89 20.69
C ASN A 277 -36.25 5.62 20.29
N LYS A 278 -36.27 6.96 20.25
CA LYS A 278 -35.06 7.76 20.04
C LYS A 278 -34.00 7.50 21.10
N LYS A 279 -34.40 7.39 22.39
CA LYS A 279 -33.50 7.06 23.50
C LYS A 279 -32.89 5.66 23.32
N ILE A 280 -33.68 4.64 22.98
CA ILE A 280 -33.19 3.28 22.75
C ILE A 280 -32.18 3.26 21.61
N THR A 281 -32.45 3.98 20.52
CA THR A 281 -31.52 4.11 19.40
C THR A 281 -30.21 4.75 19.84
N ASP A 282 -30.28 5.85 20.60
CA ASP A 282 -29.09 6.53 21.15
C ASP A 282 -28.33 5.65 22.13
N GLN A 283 -29.02 4.84 22.96
CA GLN A 283 -28.41 3.88 23.89
C GLN A 283 -27.64 2.79 23.13
N LYS A 284 -28.25 2.20 22.10
CA LYS A 284 -27.58 1.19 21.26
C LYS A 284 -26.35 1.81 20.57
N LEU A 285 -26.47 3.04 20.07
CA LEU A 285 -25.36 3.75 19.45
C LEU A 285 -24.26 4.07 20.47
N LEU A 286 -24.64 4.45 21.69
CA LEU A 286 -23.70 4.68 22.78
C LEU A 286 -22.94 3.40 23.15
N GLU A 287 -23.64 2.29 23.29
CA GLU A 287 -23.04 0.96 23.55
C GLU A 287 -22.09 0.56 22.42
N PHE A 288 -22.50 0.78 21.20
CA PHE A 288 -21.64 0.53 20.02
C PHE A 288 -20.37 1.38 20.06
N TYR A 289 -20.49 2.70 20.31
CA TYR A 289 -19.31 3.56 20.39
C TYR A 289 -18.42 3.23 21.60
N GLN A 290 -18.99 2.85 22.72
CA GLN A 290 -18.23 2.39 23.89
C GLN A 290 -17.50 1.08 23.61
N SER A 291 -18.18 0.08 23.04
CA SER A 291 -17.58 -1.18 22.61
C SER A 291 -16.48 -0.96 21.56
N SER A 292 -16.70 -0.04 20.61
CA SER A 292 -15.69 0.34 19.63
C SER A 292 -14.48 0.99 20.28
N LEU A 293 -14.69 1.86 21.27
CA LEU A 293 -13.61 2.52 22.01
C LEU A 293 -12.79 1.52 22.85
N ASP A 294 -13.45 0.54 23.46
CA ASP A 294 -12.82 -0.49 24.29
C ASP A 294 -12.10 -1.57 23.46
N SER A 295 -12.61 -1.85 22.26
CA SER A 295 -12.02 -2.83 21.34
C SER A 295 -10.87 -2.26 20.50
N GLU A 296 -10.69 -0.96 20.46
CA GLU A 296 -9.58 -0.30 19.79
C GLU A 296 -8.29 -0.40 20.61
N ASN A 297 -7.77 -1.60 20.75
CA ASN A 297 -6.40 -1.82 21.19
C ASN A 297 -5.45 -1.64 20.00
N HIS A 298 -4.35 -0.93 20.24
CA HIS A 298 -3.23 -1.00 19.28
C HIS A 298 -2.85 -2.47 19.14
N PRO A 299 -2.85 -3.02 17.92
CA PRO A 299 -2.15 -4.27 17.72
C PRO A 299 -0.74 -4.05 18.24
N SER A 300 -0.24 -4.94 19.10
CA SER A 300 1.12 -4.77 19.58
C SER A 300 2.06 -4.75 18.37
N PRO A 301 3.13 -3.96 18.38
CA PRO A 301 4.14 -4.02 17.33
C PRO A 301 4.60 -5.46 17.05
N GLU A 302 4.58 -6.30 18.08
CA GLU A 302 4.91 -7.73 17.99
C GLU A 302 3.87 -8.55 17.22
N ASP A 303 2.58 -8.26 17.35
CA ASP A 303 1.53 -8.95 16.58
C ASP A 303 1.57 -8.59 15.10
N VAL A 304 1.84 -7.34 14.77
CA VAL A 304 1.98 -6.88 13.39
C VAL A 304 3.26 -7.46 12.78
N ILE A 305 4.36 -7.45 13.49
CA ILE A 305 5.62 -8.08 13.09
C ILE A 305 5.44 -9.59 12.91
N ASN A 306 4.73 -10.27 13.81
CA ASN A 306 4.45 -11.69 13.71
C ASN A 306 3.57 -12.05 12.52
N ILE A 307 2.56 -11.25 12.20
CA ILE A 307 1.74 -11.43 10.99
C ILE A 307 2.61 -11.28 9.74
N TYR A 308 3.50 -10.30 9.70
CA TYR A 308 4.44 -10.10 8.60
C TYR A 308 5.49 -11.23 8.52
N GLN A 309 6.01 -11.70 9.64
CA GLN A 309 6.95 -12.83 9.70
C GLN A 309 6.29 -14.17 9.35
N ASN A 310 5.08 -14.45 9.86
CA ASN A 310 4.32 -15.66 9.54
C ASN A 310 3.83 -15.70 8.09
N ALA A 311 3.69 -14.56 7.45
CA ALA A 311 3.41 -14.49 6.01
C ALA A 311 4.64 -14.82 5.15
N GLY A 312 5.82 -15.13 5.75
CA GLY A 312 7.06 -15.47 5.03
C GLY A 312 7.62 -14.29 4.24
N ILE A 313 7.23 -13.07 4.58
CA ILE A 313 7.72 -11.85 4.00
C ILE A 313 8.90 -11.39 4.85
N GLU A 314 10.11 -11.85 4.53
CA GLU A 314 11.32 -11.11 4.92
C GLU A 314 11.31 -9.81 4.11
N LEU A 315 10.78 -8.77 4.74
CA LEU A 315 10.71 -7.47 4.11
C LEU A 315 12.12 -6.86 4.13
N PRO A 316 12.73 -6.52 2.97
CA PRO A 316 13.92 -5.68 2.95
C PRO A 316 13.65 -4.41 3.76
N GLY A 317 14.66 -3.78 4.33
CA GLY A 317 14.55 -2.60 5.22
C GLY A 317 13.60 -1.49 4.78
N LEU A 318 13.22 -1.44 3.50
CA LEU A 318 12.15 -0.61 2.91
C LEU A 318 10.77 -0.81 3.56
N VAL A 319 10.49 -2.01 4.07
CA VAL A 319 9.18 -2.32 4.66
C VAL A 319 9.16 -2.07 6.16
N ILE A 320 10.30 -2.14 6.85
CA ILE A 320 10.38 -1.79 8.28
C ILE A 320 9.99 -0.31 8.47
N ARG A 321 10.41 0.57 7.57
CA ARG A 321 10.03 1.98 7.64
C ARG A 321 8.59 2.24 7.22
N ARG A 322 8.07 1.49 6.24
CA ARG A 322 6.63 1.50 5.93
C ARG A 322 5.80 0.94 7.09
N LEU A 323 6.34 -0.01 7.84
CA LEU A 323 5.70 -0.49 9.05
C LEU A 323 5.62 0.64 10.10
N GLU A 324 6.70 1.37 10.35
CA GLU A 324 6.72 2.52 11.26
C GLU A 324 5.81 3.67 10.78
N GLU A 325 5.78 3.95 9.48
CA GLU A 325 4.85 4.93 8.88
C GLU A 325 3.39 4.45 8.94
N VAL A 326 3.14 3.16 8.75
CA VAL A 326 1.83 2.53 8.90
C VAL A 326 1.44 2.48 10.38
N GLU A 327 2.35 2.19 11.28
CA GLU A 327 2.13 2.23 12.72
C GLU A 327 1.81 3.65 13.20
N GLU A 328 2.59 4.65 12.75
CA GLU A 328 2.33 6.07 13.08
C GLU A 328 1.00 6.55 12.47
N PHE A 329 0.72 6.20 11.23
CA PHE A 329 -0.56 6.50 10.60
C PHE A 329 -1.71 5.80 11.30
N HIS A 330 -1.57 4.51 11.66
CA HIS A 330 -2.58 3.79 12.43
C HIS A 330 -2.74 4.36 13.83
N ARG A 331 -1.66 4.77 14.49
CA ARG A 331 -1.70 5.43 15.78
C ARG A 331 -2.49 6.74 15.71
N GLN A 332 -2.18 7.61 14.75
CA GLN A 332 -2.90 8.86 14.54
C GLN A 332 -4.37 8.63 14.14
N LEU A 333 -4.63 7.62 13.33
CA LEU A 333 -5.99 7.24 12.96
C LEU A 333 -6.79 6.76 14.17
N ILE A 334 -6.19 5.92 15.01
CA ILE A 334 -6.80 5.40 16.25
C ILE A 334 -6.99 6.55 17.26
N GLU A 335 -6.00 7.42 17.45
CA GLU A 335 -6.11 8.60 18.33
C GLU A 335 -7.24 9.53 17.89
N ASN A 336 -7.27 9.92 16.62
CA ASN A 336 -8.34 10.75 16.05
C ASN A 336 -9.72 10.10 16.17
N ARG A 337 -9.79 8.79 15.96
CA ARG A 337 -11.02 8.03 16.09
C ARG A 337 -11.47 7.91 17.54
N ARG A 338 -10.55 7.67 18.47
CA ARG A 338 -10.84 7.66 19.92
C ARG A 338 -11.32 9.02 20.41
N GLU A 339 -10.71 10.10 19.95
CA GLU A 339 -11.16 11.47 20.28
C GLU A 339 -12.57 11.74 19.72
N PHE A 340 -12.81 11.39 18.46
CA PHE A 340 -14.14 11.48 17.87
C PHE A 340 -15.16 10.64 18.63
N LEU A 341 -14.86 9.37 18.94
CA LEU A 341 -15.74 8.50 19.71
C LEU A 341 -16.01 9.04 21.10
N ALA A 342 -15.00 9.58 21.80
CA ALA A 342 -15.16 10.17 23.12
C ALA A 342 -16.10 11.40 23.10
N ILE A 343 -15.97 12.26 22.09
CA ILE A 343 -16.86 13.41 21.90
C ILE A 343 -18.29 12.95 21.62
N GLU A 344 -18.48 11.98 20.74
CA GLU A 344 -19.80 11.45 20.39
C GLU A 344 -20.44 10.69 21.57
N ILE A 345 -19.70 9.92 22.33
CA ILE A 345 -20.16 9.29 23.57
C ILE A 345 -20.65 10.35 24.56
N GLN A 346 -19.92 11.43 24.73
CA GLN A 346 -20.31 12.51 25.63
C GLN A 346 -21.57 13.25 25.14
N ARG A 347 -21.68 13.45 23.82
CA ARG A 347 -22.89 14.02 23.20
C ARG A 347 -24.10 13.13 23.43
N LEU A 348 -23.99 11.84 23.11
CA LEU A 348 -25.06 10.87 23.28
C LEU A 348 -25.51 10.74 24.73
N ARG A 349 -24.59 10.73 25.69
CA ARG A 349 -24.95 10.71 27.13
C ARG A 349 -25.82 11.90 27.54
N ARG A 350 -25.50 13.11 27.03
CA ARG A 350 -26.31 14.32 27.29
C ARG A 350 -27.68 14.21 26.64
N GLU A 351 -27.75 13.74 25.40
CA GLU A 351 -29.01 13.55 24.68
C GLU A 351 -29.91 12.49 25.33
N ILE A 352 -29.34 11.36 25.78
CA ILE A 352 -30.06 10.32 26.53
C ILE A 352 -30.61 10.90 27.84
N ALA A 353 -29.79 11.61 28.61
CA ALA A 353 -30.23 12.22 29.87
C ALA A 353 -31.36 13.24 29.67
N ALA A 354 -31.27 14.06 28.62
CA ALA A 354 -32.32 15.00 28.25
C ALA A 354 -33.62 14.28 27.87
N LYS A 355 -33.54 13.21 27.07
CA LYS A 355 -34.68 12.38 26.69
C LYS A 355 -35.31 11.68 27.90
N GLU A 356 -34.50 11.20 28.83
CA GLU A 356 -35.00 10.61 30.08
C GLU A 356 -35.76 11.58 30.95
N SER A 357 -35.27 12.80 31.08
CA SER A 357 -35.98 13.85 31.82
C SER A 357 -37.31 14.20 31.14
N TYR A 358 -37.30 14.32 29.80
CA TYR A 358 -38.49 14.58 29.02
C TYR A 358 -39.53 13.45 29.15
N ILE A 359 -39.10 12.19 29.00
CA ILE A 359 -39.96 11.02 29.16
C ILE A 359 -40.60 11.01 30.58
N ARG A 360 -39.80 11.28 31.60
CA ARG A 360 -40.29 11.32 33.02
C ARG A 360 -41.35 12.39 33.21
N GLU A 361 -41.10 13.60 32.73
CA GLU A 361 -42.09 14.71 32.80
C GLU A 361 -43.39 14.34 32.09
N LYS A 362 -43.33 13.85 30.87
CA LYS A 362 -44.50 13.48 30.09
C LYS A 362 -45.26 12.30 30.69
N THR A 363 -44.52 11.30 31.25
CA THR A 363 -45.11 10.16 31.91
C THR A 363 -45.87 10.57 33.17
N ASN A 364 -45.31 11.45 33.99
CA ASN A 364 -46.00 11.97 35.19
C ASN A 364 -47.27 12.72 34.79
N ARG A 365 -47.20 13.58 33.76
CA ARG A 365 -48.35 14.31 33.27
C ARG A 365 -49.45 13.40 32.71
N ARG A 366 -49.05 12.36 31.97
CA ARG A 366 -49.96 11.31 31.51
C ARG A 366 -50.63 10.57 32.64
N ALA A 367 -49.88 10.20 33.69
CA ALA A 367 -50.42 9.51 34.87
C ALA A 367 -51.46 10.34 35.59
N GLU A 368 -51.25 11.66 35.77
CA GLU A 368 -52.23 12.57 36.36
C GLU A 368 -53.55 12.60 35.57
N LEU A 369 -53.46 12.66 34.24
CA LEU A 369 -54.62 12.68 33.35
C LEU A 369 -55.35 11.33 33.34
N LEU A 370 -54.61 10.20 33.38
CA LEU A 370 -55.17 8.86 33.46
C LEU A 370 -55.89 8.60 34.78
N GLU A 371 -55.43 9.16 35.90
CA GLU A 371 -56.12 9.04 37.19
C GLU A 371 -57.50 9.71 37.15
N VAL A 372 -57.61 10.82 36.46
CA VAL A 372 -58.92 11.50 36.23
C VAL A 372 -59.85 10.64 35.35
N LEU A 373 -59.31 9.93 34.38
CA LEU A 373 -60.07 9.05 33.46
C LEU A 373 -60.47 7.70 34.12
N ARG A 374 -59.71 7.18 35.10
CA ARG A 374 -59.87 5.88 35.73
C ARG A 374 -61.17 5.70 36.52
N THR A 375 -61.81 6.80 36.91
CA THR A 375 -63.08 6.76 37.67
C THR A 375 -64.28 6.25 36.86
N HIS A 376 -64.10 5.91 35.55
CA HIS A 376 -65.20 5.54 34.66
C HIS A 376 -64.84 4.30 33.80
N GLY A 377 -64.96 3.15 34.29
CA GLY A 377 -64.90 1.74 33.83
C GLY A 377 -64.51 1.33 32.39
N ALA A 378 -64.51 2.25 31.42
CA ALA A 378 -64.13 1.98 30.04
C ALA A 378 -62.63 2.27 29.73
N LEU A 379 -61.89 2.78 30.70
CA LEU A 379 -60.52 3.27 30.53
C LEU A 379 -59.46 2.16 30.36
N GLU A 380 -59.64 1.02 31.07
CA GLU A 380 -58.66 -0.05 31.03
C GLU A 380 -58.59 -0.70 29.65
N GLU A 381 -59.74 -0.93 29.03
CA GLU A 381 -59.82 -1.56 27.72
C GLU A 381 -59.30 -0.61 26.61
N TYR A 382 -59.58 0.70 26.74
CA TYR A 382 -59.04 1.72 25.85
C TYR A 382 -57.51 1.89 25.96
N THR A 383 -56.98 1.88 27.22
CA THR A 383 -55.56 2.00 27.47
C THR A 383 -54.80 0.81 26.85
N MET A 384 -55.32 -0.39 27.00
CA MET A 384 -54.74 -1.61 26.42
C MET A 384 -54.73 -1.58 24.90
N LEU A 385 -55.81 -1.16 24.26
CA LEU A 385 -55.88 -0.98 22.80
C LEU A 385 -54.91 0.07 22.30
N GLN A 386 -54.70 1.12 23.07
CA GLN A 386 -53.79 2.21 22.77
C GLN A 386 -52.30 1.76 22.88
N GLU A 387 -51.96 0.99 23.90
CA GLU A 387 -50.60 0.43 24.03
C GLU A 387 -50.25 -0.47 22.85
N ILE A 388 -51.16 -1.35 22.44
CA ILE A 388 -50.99 -2.22 21.26
C ILE A 388 -50.82 -1.38 19.99
N TYR A 389 -51.61 -0.33 19.80
CA TYR A 389 -51.49 0.59 18.64
C TYR A 389 -50.11 1.25 18.60
N LEU A 390 -49.61 1.71 19.74
CA LEU A 390 -48.31 2.37 19.85
C LEU A 390 -47.15 1.43 19.64
N ASP A 391 -47.23 0.17 20.08
CA ASP A 391 -46.26 -0.85 19.79
C ASP A 391 -46.16 -1.11 18.27
N HIS A 392 -47.28 -1.16 17.59
CA HIS A 392 -47.29 -1.29 16.12
C HIS A 392 -46.70 -0.05 15.42
N VAL A 393 -46.94 1.18 15.93
CA VAL A 393 -46.30 2.39 15.41
C VAL A 393 -44.79 2.36 15.60
N ALA A 394 -44.34 1.93 16.78
CA ALA A 394 -42.90 1.77 17.09
C ALA A 394 -42.24 0.75 16.15
N ASN A 395 -42.88 -0.40 15.95
CA ASN A 395 -42.43 -1.45 15.03
C ASN A 395 -42.37 -0.94 13.59
N LEU A 396 -43.39 -0.21 13.10
CA LEU A 396 -43.38 0.38 11.78
C LEU A 396 -42.25 1.38 11.59
N ASN A 397 -41.97 2.22 12.59
CA ASN A 397 -40.85 3.17 12.54
C ASN A 397 -39.51 2.44 12.48
N GLU A 398 -39.33 1.37 13.25
CA GLU A 398 -38.13 0.53 13.18
C GLU A 398 -37.95 -0.10 11.79
N ILE A 399 -39.01 -0.67 11.23
CA ILE A 399 -39.00 -1.26 9.88
C ILE A 399 -38.65 -0.19 8.84
N ASN A 400 -39.25 1.01 8.91
CA ASN A 400 -38.96 2.10 7.99
C ASN A 400 -37.50 2.56 8.06
N GLN A 401 -36.95 2.66 9.27
CA GLN A 401 -35.55 3.02 9.46
C GLN A 401 -34.62 1.96 8.82
N ARG A 402 -34.92 0.66 9.03
CA ARG A 402 -34.13 -0.43 8.43
C ARG A 402 -34.22 -0.44 6.92
N ILE A 403 -35.39 -0.17 6.36
CA ILE A 403 -35.58 -0.06 4.90
C ILE A 403 -34.73 1.08 4.36
N ALA A 404 -34.78 2.26 4.97
CA ALA A 404 -33.98 3.42 4.55
C ALA A 404 -32.47 3.15 4.61
N GLU A 405 -31.98 2.50 5.68
CA GLU A 405 -30.58 2.12 5.81
C GLU A 405 -30.13 1.13 4.72
N LEU A 406 -30.97 0.14 4.39
CA LEU A 406 -30.66 -0.84 3.34
C LEU A 406 -30.70 -0.21 1.95
N GLU A 407 -31.66 0.67 1.68
CA GLU A 407 -31.76 1.42 0.42
C GLU A 407 -30.55 2.31 0.21
N GLN A 408 -30.14 3.07 1.22
CA GLN A 408 -28.92 3.87 1.17
C GLN A 408 -27.69 3.01 0.90
N PHE A 409 -27.58 1.86 1.55
CA PHE A 409 -26.46 0.94 1.37
C PHE A 409 -26.39 0.37 -0.06
N GLU A 410 -27.52 -0.05 -0.63
CA GLU A 410 -27.57 -0.57 -2.02
C GLU A 410 -27.30 0.56 -3.03
N GLU A 411 -27.72 1.79 -2.76
CA GLU A 411 -27.43 2.96 -3.57
C GLU A 411 -25.94 3.30 -3.57
N GLU A 412 -25.30 3.33 -2.40
CA GLU A 412 -23.84 3.54 -2.29
C GLU A 412 -23.05 2.47 -3.03
N LYS A 413 -23.44 1.20 -2.90
CA LYS A 413 -22.81 0.08 -3.61
C LYS A 413 -22.99 0.20 -5.13
N SER A 414 -24.17 0.60 -5.57
CA SER A 414 -24.45 0.84 -7.00
C SER A 414 -23.62 1.99 -7.54
N THR A 415 -23.55 3.09 -6.81
CA THR A 415 -22.74 4.26 -7.16
C THR A 415 -21.26 3.89 -7.32
N LEU A 416 -20.71 3.15 -6.34
CA LEU A 416 -19.31 2.68 -6.42
C LEU A 416 -19.06 1.78 -7.63
N LYS A 417 -20.03 0.95 -8.00
CA LYS A 417 -19.92 0.11 -9.20
C LYS A 417 -19.89 0.95 -10.49
N ILE A 418 -20.72 1.98 -10.56
CA ILE A 418 -20.76 2.92 -11.69
C ILE A 418 -19.45 3.70 -11.76
N GLU A 419 -18.97 4.27 -10.64
CA GLU A 419 -17.70 5.00 -10.57
C GLU A 419 -16.54 4.12 -11.04
N LYS A 420 -16.50 2.86 -10.60
CA LYS A 420 -15.48 1.90 -11.03
C LYS A 420 -15.50 1.65 -12.53
N GLU A 421 -16.69 1.43 -13.10
CA GLU A 421 -16.82 1.16 -14.54
C GLU A 421 -16.45 2.39 -15.38
N GLN A 422 -16.86 3.58 -14.96
CA GLN A 422 -16.47 4.82 -15.61
C GLN A 422 -14.95 5.05 -15.56
N LEU A 423 -14.33 4.72 -14.42
CA LEU A 423 -12.89 4.81 -14.26
C LEU A 423 -12.15 3.85 -15.22
N LEU A 424 -12.61 2.61 -15.31
CA LEU A 424 -12.04 1.63 -16.22
C LEU A 424 -12.22 2.03 -17.71
N GLN A 425 -13.35 2.60 -18.06
CA GLN A 425 -13.56 3.12 -19.42
C GLN A 425 -12.62 4.29 -19.74
N ARG A 426 -12.42 5.21 -18.78
CA ARG A 426 -11.43 6.29 -18.95
C ARG A 426 -10.02 5.74 -19.11
N ALA A 427 -9.64 4.74 -18.28
CA ALA A 427 -8.33 4.11 -18.35
C ALA A 427 -8.09 3.40 -19.70
N ARG A 428 -9.11 2.73 -20.26
CA ARG A 428 -9.01 2.10 -21.59
C ARG A 428 -8.81 3.13 -22.71
N ARG A 429 -9.57 4.24 -22.69
CA ARG A 429 -9.40 5.32 -23.67
C ARG A 429 -8.01 5.95 -23.58
N ASP A 430 -7.57 6.27 -22.37
CA ASP A 430 -6.25 6.84 -22.14
C ASP A 430 -5.13 5.89 -22.62
N GLN A 431 -5.31 4.58 -22.43
CA GLN A 431 -4.39 3.58 -22.97
C GLN A 431 -4.34 3.60 -24.51
N GLU A 432 -5.50 3.72 -25.17
CA GLU A 432 -5.57 3.82 -26.63
C GLU A 432 -4.91 5.11 -27.13
N GLU A 433 -5.12 6.23 -26.44
CA GLU A 433 -4.49 7.53 -26.76
C GLU A 433 -2.98 7.53 -26.50
N ARG A 434 -2.50 6.77 -25.51
CA ARG A 434 -1.07 6.61 -25.14
C ARG A 434 -0.44 5.34 -25.69
N ASN A 435 -0.98 4.79 -26.75
CA ASN A 435 -0.50 3.54 -27.33
C ASN A 435 0.98 3.59 -27.73
N GLU A 436 1.50 4.77 -28.11
CA GLU A 436 2.91 4.95 -28.48
C GLU A 436 3.90 4.52 -27.38
N GLN A 437 3.61 4.84 -26.09
CA GLN A 437 4.47 4.44 -24.98
C GLN A 437 4.43 2.92 -24.77
N ALA A 438 3.24 2.33 -24.86
CA ALA A 438 3.07 0.89 -24.76
C ALA A 438 3.76 0.16 -25.93
N GLU A 439 3.57 0.63 -27.16
CA GLU A 439 4.24 0.09 -28.36
C GLU A 439 5.76 0.23 -28.27
N ARG A 440 6.25 1.36 -27.75
CA ARG A 440 7.69 1.56 -27.53
C ARG A 440 8.25 0.49 -26.58
N ALA A 441 7.60 0.27 -25.43
CA ALA A 441 8.00 -0.76 -24.47
C ALA A 441 7.95 -2.16 -25.09
N ILE A 442 6.87 -2.49 -25.81
CA ILE A 442 6.70 -3.77 -26.49
C ILE A 442 7.82 -3.99 -27.50
N ASN A 443 8.13 -2.99 -28.31
CA ASN A 443 9.17 -3.09 -29.34
C ASN A 443 10.58 -3.23 -28.77
N LEU A 444 10.89 -2.51 -27.69
CA LEU A 444 12.18 -2.66 -26.99
C LEU A 444 12.33 -4.03 -26.38
N PHE A 445 11.31 -4.51 -25.64
CA PHE A 445 11.33 -5.86 -25.07
C PHE A 445 11.51 -6.94 -26.16
N ARG A 446 10.80 -6.78 -27.26
CA ARG A 446 10.85 -7.65 -28.44
C ARG A 446 12.23 -7.66 -29.09
N THR A 447 12.88 -6.51 -29.18
CA THR A 447 14.23 -6.37 -29.74
C THR A 447 15.26 -6.98 -28.84
N ASN A 448 15.20 -6.71 -27.52
CA ASN A 448 16.11 -7.26 -26.53
C ASN A 448 16.03 -8.80 -26.49
N SER A 449 14.81 -9.34 -26.42
CA SER A 449 14.60 -10.80 -26.38
C SER A 449 15.02 -11.50 -27.69
N ARG A 450 14.77 -10.86 -28.84
CA ARG A 450 15.23 -11.37 -30.14
C ARG A 450 16.76 -11.47 -30.22
N PHE A 451 17.45 -10.50 -29.63
CA PHE A 451 18.92 -10.56 -29.61
C PHE A 451 19.44 -11.76 -28.83
N LEU A 452 18.82 -12.08 -27.69
CA LEU A 452 19.25 -13.20 -26.84
C LEU A 452 18.85 -14.58 -27.42
N TYR A 453 17.68 -14.70 -28.03
CA TYR A 453 17.09 -16.00 -28.37
C TYR A 453 16.82 -16.19 -29.87
N ASN A 454 17.21 -15.24 -30.72
CA ASN A 454 16.90 -15.24 -32.14
C ASN A 454 15.37 -15.36 -32.45
N SER A 455 14.54 -15.20 -31.43
CA SER A 455 13.08 -15.24 -31.50
C SER A 455 12.51 -14.15 -30.60
N PRO A 456 11.57 -13.32 -31.11
CA PRO A 456 11.06 -12.22 -30.32
C PRO A 456 10.14 -12.71 -29.21
N GLY A 457 10.37 -12.23 -27.99
CA GLY A 457 9.41 -12.33 -26.90
C GLY A 457 8.25 -11.37 -27.06
N THR A 458 7.27 -11.48 -26.21
CA THR A 458 6.08 -10.61 -26.15
C THR A 458 5.96 -9.93 -24.80
N LEU A 459 5.62 -8.65 -24.81
CA LEU A 459 5.13 -7.91 -23.64
C LEU A 459 3.66 -7.58 -23.89
N VAL A 460 2.79 -7.99 -22.97
CA VAL A 460 1.34 -7.75 -23.04
C VAL A 460 0.97 -6.77 -21.94
N ILE A 461 0.25 -5.71 -22.29
CA ILE A 461 -0.25 -4.68 -21.39
C ILE A 461 -1.76 -4.53 -21.65
N ASN A 462 -2.59 -4.91 -20.68
CA ASN A 462 -4.04 -4.83 -20.80
C ASN A 462 -4.66 -4.07 -19.63
N VAL A 463 -5.82 -3.43 -19.87
CA VAL A 463 -6.70 -2.90 -18.82
C VAL A 463 -7.82 -3.89 -18.55
N GLU A 464 -7.82 -4.51 -17.39
CA GLU A 464 -8.83 -5.45 -16.93
C GLU A 464 -9.65 -4.86 -15.77
N ASN A 465 -10.65 -5.61 -15.29
CA ASN A 465 -11.56 -5.18 -14.22
C ASN A 465 -10.85 -4.83 -12.88
N ASN A 466 -9.63 -5.30 -12.71
CA ASN A 466 -8.82 -5.06 -11.51
C ASN A 466 -7.68 -4.05 -11.73
N GLY A 467 -7.58 -3.43 -12.88
CA GLY A 467 -6.54 -2.50 -13.27
C GLY A 467 -5.65 -3.05 -14.39
N PHE A 468 -4.43 -2.51 -14.53
CA PHE A 468 -3.48 -3.01 -15.52
C PHE A 468 -3.00 -4.42 -15.21
N THR A 469 -2.89 -5.24 -16.24
CA THR A 469 -2.21 -6.53 -16.20
C THR A 469 -1.01 -6.50 -17.14
N PHE A 470 0.10 -7.04 -16.66
CA PHE A 470 1.36 -7.11 -17.38
C PHE A 470 1.79 -8.57 -17.50
N ARG A 471 2.21 -8.97 -18.69
CA ARG A 471 2.76 -10.30 -18.91
C ARG A 471 3.89 -10.22 -19.92
N VAL A 472 4.97 -10.94 -19.65
CA VAL A 472 6.05 -11.17 -20.64
C VAL A 472 6.17 -12.65 -20.93
N ASP A 473 6.53 -12.94 -22.15
CA ASP A 473 6.73 -14.30 -22.63
C ASP A 473 7.93 -14.34 -23.60
N ILE A 474 8.74 -15.39 -23.49
CA ILE A 474 9.81 -15.70 -24.44
C ILE A 474 9.58 -17.15 -24.90
N PRO A 475 9.68 -17.46 -26.21
CA PRO A 475 9.51 -18.81 -26.70
C PRO A 475 10.40 -19.83 -25.97
N ASN A 476 9.90 -21.05 -25.78
CA ASN A 476 10.52 -22.14 -25.00
C ASN A 476 10.54 -21.90 -23.50
N ASP A 477 9.53 -21.22 -22.97
CA ASP A 477 9.29 -20.99 -21.55
C ASP A 477 9.31 -22.29 -20.71
N GLY A 478 9.72 -22.17 -19.45
CA GLY A 478 9.69 -23.26 -18.47
C GLY A 478 11.05 -23.60 -17.84
N SER A 479 12.13 -22.88 -18.18
CA SER A 479 13.41 -23.01 -17.49
C SER A 479 13.73 -21.75 -16.65
N GLU A 480 14.38 -21.95 -15.50
CA GLU A 480 14.80 -20.87 -14.61
C GLU A 480 15.67 -19.83 -15.35
N GLY A 481 16.53 -20.26 -16.26
CA GLY A 481 17.39 -19.36 -17.04
C GLY A 481 16.59 -18.45 -17.96
N ILE A 482 15.51 -18.94 -18.59
CA ILE A 482 14.64 -18.11 -19.44
C ILE A 482 13.89 -17.09 -18.59
N ASP A 483 13.43 -17.48 -17.40
CA ASP A 483 12.75 -16.54 -16.49
C ASP A 483 13.69 -15.40 -16.06
N LYS A 484 14.96 -15.69 -15.81
CA LYS A 484 15.98 -14.65 -15.54
C LYS A 484 16.16 -13.71 -16.74
N MET A 485 16.20 -14.25 -17.95
CA MET A 485 16.35 -13.43 -19.16
C MET A 485 15.09 -12.61 -19.48
N LYS A 486 13.90 -13.06 -19.08
CA LYS A 486 12.70 -12.21 -19.11
C LYS A 486 12.86 -10.97 -18.23
N ILE A 487 13.39 -11.16 -17.00
CA ILE A 487 13.68 -10.07 -16.09
C ILE A 487 14.73 -9.13 -16.68
N PHE A 488 15.84 -9.70 -17.19
CA PHE A 488 16.89 -8.92 -17.84
C PHE A 488 16.37 -8.04 -18.98
N CYS A 489 15.60 -8.64 -19.91
CA CYS A 489 15.01 -7.90 -21.03
C CYS A 489 14.05 -6.81 -20.59
N TYR A 490 13.28 -7.05 -19.54
CA TYR A 490 12.35 -6.08 -18.97
C TYR A 490 13.10 -4.92 -18.32
N ASP A 491 14.08 -5.20 -17.45
CA ASP A 491 14.86 -4.18 -16.76
C ASP A 491 15.69 -3.34 -17.75
N LEU A 492 16.28 -3.99 -18.75
CA LEU A 492 16.99 -3.29 -19.83
C LEU A 492 16.07 -2.37 -20.63
N MET A 493 14.88 -2.85 -20.99
CA MET A 493 13.84 -2.05 -21.63
C MET A 493 13.47 -0.82 -20.77
N LEU A 494 13.30 -0.98 -19.45
CA LEU A 494 13.04 0.16 -18.56
C LEU A 494 14.20 1.15 -18.57
N ALA A 495 15.46 0.68 -18.53
CA ALA A 495 16.63 1.54 -18.61
C ALA A 495 16.68 2.32 -19.94
N GLN A 496 16.37 1.68 -21.06
CA GLN A 496 16.27 2.31 -22.38
C GLN A 496 15.18 3.39 -22.40
N ILE A 497 13.95 3.09 -21.96
CA ILE A 497 12.84 4.06 -21.90
C ILE A 497 13.18 5.26 -21.02
N TRP A 498 13.77 5.01 -19.87
CA TRP A 498 14.07 6.09 -18.91
C TRP A 498 15.30 6.90 -19.32
N SER A 499 16.22 6.35 -20.10
CA SER A 499 17.37 7.12 -20.63
C SER A 499 16.95 8.27 -21.57
N GLU A 500 15.79 8.15 -22.19
CA GLU A 500 15.19 9.17 -23.08
C GLU A 500 14.49 10.30 -22.29
N ARG A 501 14.32 10.15 -20.97
CA ARG A 501 13.62 11.11 -20.10
C ARG A 501 14.61 11.98 -19.33
N ASP A 502 14.13 13.14 -18.91
CA ASP A 502 14.84 14.02 -17.98
C ASP A 502 13.82 14.56 -16.96
N PRO A 503 13.95 14.25 -15.66
CA PRO A 503 15.02 13.47 -15.04
C PRO A 503 14.95 11.94 -15.27
N SER A 504 16.09 11.26 -15.06
CA SER A 504 16.23 9.82 -15.27
C SER A 504 17.28 9.22 -14.31
N PRO A 505 17.10 7.97 -13.83
CA PRO A 505 18.07 7.29 -12.99
C PRO A 505 19.40 7.02 -13.73
N ARG A 506 19.36 6.77 -15.04
CA ARG A 506 20.51 6.46 -15.92
C ARG A 506 21.47 5.40 -15.37
N ILE A 507 20.94 4.45 -14.61
CA ILE A 507 21.66 3.31 -14.05
C ILE A 507 20.81 2.04 -14.14
N LEU A 508 21.47 0.90 -14.33
CA LEU A 508 20.86 -0.43 -14.19
C LEU A 508 21.89 -1.33 -13.49
N ILE A 509 21.50 -1.97 -12.39
CA ILE A 509 22.40 -2.80 -11.59
C ILE A 509 21.80 -4.18 -11.37
N HIS A 510 22.56 -5.23 -11.73
CA HIS A 510 22.19 -6.62 -11.50
C HIS A 510 23.22 -7.37 -10.66
N ASP A 511 22.73 -8.13 -9.68
CA ASP A 511 23.55 -9.11 -8.96
C ASP A 511 23.81 -10.35 -9.85
N SER A 512 24.84 -11.10 -9.54
CA SER A 512 25.18 -12.40 -10.15
C SER A 512 23.99 -13.37 -10.18
N THR A 513 23.03 -13.23 -9.27
CA THR A 513 21.77 -13.98 -9.27
C THR A 513 20.95 -13.85 -10.57
N MET A 514 21.12 -12.77 -11.32
CA MET A 514 20.49 -12.58 -12.63
C MET A 514 20.92 -13.68 -13.62
N PHE A 515 22.14 -14.16 -13.50
CA PHE A 515 22.76 -15.10 -14.44
C PHE A 515 22.78 -16.54 -13.90
N ASP A 516 22.23 -16.80 -12.70
CA ASP A 516 22.16 -18.15 -12.15
C ASP A 516 21.22 -19.03 -13.00
N GLY A 517 21.72 -20.18 -13.46
CA GLY A 517 20.95 -21.12 -14.29
C GLY A 517 20.75 -20.69 -15.75
N VAL A 518 21.33 -19.58 -16.16
CA VAL A 518 21.31 -19.12 -17.55
C VAL A 518 22.42 -19.83 -18.35
N ASP A 519 22.13 -20.20 -19.60
CA ASP A 519 23.10 -20.76 -20.54
C ASP A 519 24.22 -19.74 -20.84
N ASP A 520 25.47 -20.20 -20.90
CA ASP A 520 26.66 -19.36 -21.05
C ASP A 520 26.57 -18.45 -22.31
N ARG A 521 26.01 -18.94 -23.41
CA ARG A 521 25.80 -18.15 -24.64
C ARG A 521 24.81 -17.00 -24.42
N GLN A 522 23.74 -17.22 -23.65
CA GLN A 522 22.80 -16.15 -23.32
C GLN A 522 23.41 -15.14 -22.33
N VAL A 523 24.29 -15.59 -21.43
CA VAL A 523 25.05 -14.67 -20.56
C VAL A 523 25.99 -13.79 -21.40
N ALA A 524 26.70 -14.35 -22.36
CA ALA A 524 27.55 -13.59 -23.29
C ALA A 524 26.73 -12.54 -24.05
N LEU A 525 25.67 -12.95 -24.72
CA LEU A 525 24.78 -12.06 -25.46
C LEU A 525 24.14 -11.00 -24.58
N ALA A 526 23.76 -11.31 -23.33
CA ALA A 526 23.19 -10.34 -22.41
C ALA A 526 24.21 -9.25 -22.02
N LEU A 527 25.45 -9.59 -21.78
CA LEU A 527 26.51 -8.63 -21.47
C LEU A 527 26.87 -7.76 -22.69
N GLU A 528 26.98 -8.35 -23.87
CA GLU A 528 27.19 -7.63 -25.12
C GLU A 528 26.04 -6.66 -25.44
N LEU A 529 24.80 -7.11 -25.24
CA LEU A 529 23.60 -6.27 -25.40
C LEU A 529 23.61 -5.13 -24.39
N ALA A 530 23.93 -5.42 -23.11
CA ALA A 530 23.99 -4.40 -22.07
C ALA A 530 25.09 -3.36 -22.34
N ASP A 531 26.26 -3.77 -22.82
CA ASP A 531 27.31 -2.83 -23.23
C ASP A 531 26.83 -1.93 -24.36
N ARG A 532 26.35 -2.53 -25.45
CA ARG A 532 25.88 -1.80 -26.62
C ARG A 532 24.78 -0.78 -26.27
N GLU A 533 23.75 -1.22 -25.55
CA GLU A 533 22.61 -0.38 -25.24
C GLU A 533 22.95 0.71 -24.21
N SER A 534 23.83 0.40 -23.25
CA SER A 534 24.32 1.39 -22.29
C SER A 534 25.10 2.52 -22.95
N GLN A 535 25.87 2.22 -23.98
CA GLN A 535 26.60 3.23 -24.77
C GLN A 535 25.64 4.05 -25.66
N ILE A 536 24.73 3.40 -26.38
CA ILE A 536 23.77 4.06 -27.28
C ILE A 536 22.82 4.97 -26.50
N CYS A 537 22.25 4.47 -25.40
CA CYS A 537 21.24 5.17 -24.62
C CYS A 537 21.82 6.08 -23.53
N GLY A 538 23.11 5.99 -23.25
CA GLY A 538 23.79 6.85 -22.27
C GLY A 538 23.41 6.55 -20.80
N PHE A 539 23.16 5.29 -20.47
CA PHE A 539 23.01 4.84 -19.09
C PHE A 539 24.21 3.99 -18.64
N GLN A 540 24.34 3.75 -17.36
CA GLN A 540 25.39 2.94 -16.78
C GLN A 540 24.83 1.56 -16.42
N TYR A 541 25.45 0.49 -16.91
CA TYR A 541 25.12 -0.86 -16.50
C TYR A 541 26.22 -1.41 -15.58
N ILE A 542 25.82 -1.86 -14.38
CA ILE A 542 26.74 -2.48 -13.41
C ILE A 542 26.25 -3.89 -13.14
N CYS A 543 27.14 -4.87 -13.26
CA CYS A 543 26.80 -6.23 -12.85
C CYS A 543 27.89 -6.85 -11.97
N THR A 544 27.48 -7.79 -11.13
CA THR A 544 28.42 -8.63 -10.38
C THR A 544 28.43 -10.03 -10.96
N LEU A 545 29.58 -10.67 -11.08
CA LEU A 545 29.72 -12.01 -11.64
C LEU A 545 30.69 -12.85 -10.83
N ASN A 546 30.56 -14.17 -10.94
CA ASN A 546 31.60 -15.12 -10.54
C ASN A 546 32.50 -15.43 -11.76
N SER A 547 33.80 -15.58 -11.56
CA SER A 547 34.74 -15.78 -12.67
C SER A 547 34.50 -17.08 -13.46
N ASP A 548 33.98 -18.12 -12.80
CA ASP A 548 33.56 -19.37 -13.44
C ASP A 548 32.30 -19.29 -14.28
N ARG A 549 31.53 -18.21 -14.13
CA ARG A 549 30.31 -17.92 -14.89
C ARG A 549 30.55 -16.92 -16.02
N VAL A 550 31.79 -16.52 -16.26
CA VAL A 550 32.16 -15.65 -17.38
C VAL A 550 32.34 -16.50 -18.63
N PRO A 551 31.46 -16.39 -19.61
CA PRO A 551 31.48 -17.25 -20.82
C PRO A 551 32.52 -16.74 -21.84
N ARG A 552 33.80 -16.85 -21.51
CA ARG A 552 34.90 -16.27 -22.28
C ARG A 552 35.00 -16.78 -23.72
N SER A 553 34.55 -18.03 -23.95
CA SER A 553 34.55 -18.66 -25.27
C SER A 553 33.38 -18.21 -26.17
N ASP A 554 32.34 -17.63 -25.59
CA ASP A 554 31.08 -17.34 -26.25
C ASP A 554 30.91 -15.85 -26.62
N PHE A 555 31.83 -14.99 -26.15
CA PHE A 555 31.85 -13.59 -26.52
C PHE A 555 32.24 -13.38 -27.99
N ALA A 556 31.71 -12.35 -28.60
CA ALA A 556 32.14 -11.89 -29.91
C ALA A 556 33.64 -11.52 -29.88
N LEU A 557 34.33 -11.69 -31.03
CA LEU A 557 35.79 -11.52 -31.12
C LEU A 557 36.25 -10.09 -30.74
N ASP A 558 35.43 -9.12 -30.90
CA ASP A 558 35.68 -7.71 -30.59
C ASP A 558 35.26 -7.31 -29.19
N PHE A 559 34.59 -8.21 -28.42
CA PHE A 559 34.15 -7.92 -27.07
C PHE A 559 35.25 -8.26 -26.04
N ASN A 560 35.90 -7.21 -25.53
CA ASN A 560 36.94 -7.37 -24.52
C ASN A 560 36.35 -7.26 -23.09
N PHE A 561 35.88 -8.40 -22.55
CA PHE A 561 35.28 -8.48 -21.22
C PHE A 561 36.17 -7.88 -20.12
N ASP A 562 37.48 -8.14 -20.13
CA ASP A 562 38.37 -7.69 -19.04
C ASP A 562 38.49 -6.15 -18.98
N SER A 563 38.24 -5.45 -20.08
CA SER A 563 38.22 -3.99 -20.10
C SER A 563 37.09 -3.36 -19.26
N PHE A 564 36.03 -4.12 -19.00
CA PHE A 564 34.87 -3.70 -18.20
C PHE A 564 35.01 -4.04 -16.71
N VAL A 565 35.98 -4.87 -16.31
CA VAL A 565 36.19 -5.26 -14.91
C VAL A 565 36.73 -4.06 -14.11
N ARG A 566 35.98 -3.63 -13.11
CA ARG A 566 36.30 -2.49 -12.22
C ARG A 566 36.90 -2.91 -10.91
N LEU A 567 36.50 -4.08 -10.42
CA LEU A 567 37.01 -4.65 -9.18
C LEU A 567 37.07 -6.18 -9.29
N ARG A 568 38.18 -6.75 -8.82
CA ARG A 568 38.30 -8.19 -8.59
C ARG A 568 38.28 -8.44 -7.09
N LEU A 569 37.35 -9.26 -6.64
CA LEU A 569 37.28 -9.76 -5.28
C LEU A 569 37.80 -11.20 -5.28
N THR A 570 38.58 -11.55 -4.28
CA THR A 570 39.18 -12.90 -4.18
C THR A 570 38.80 -13.53 -2.85
N ASP A 571 38.83 -14.84 -2.81
CA ASP A 571 38.60 -15.63 -1.60
C ASP A 571 39.90 -15.87 -0.78
N GLU A 572 41.00 -15.25 -1.17
CA GLU A 572 42.27 -15.23 -0.46
C GLU A 572 42.22 -14.30 0.76
N GLY A 573 41.82 -14.86 1.91
CA GLY A 573 41.77 -14.14 3.16
C GLY A 573 40.72 -13.00 3.19
N GLU A 574 40.84 -12.17 4.22
CA GLU A 574 39.92 -11.03 4.37
C GLU A 574 40.24 -9.87 3.43
N GLU A 575 41.51 -9.67 3.13
CA GLU A 575 41.96 -8.60 2.22
C GLU A 575 41.42 -8.77 0.80
N GLY A 576 41.07 -9.99 0.38
CA GLY A 576 40.43 -10.28 -0.90
C GLY A 576 38.99 -9.77 -1.00
N LYS A 577 38.30 -9.59 0.13
CA LYS A 577 36.88 -9.22 0.21
C LYS A 577 36.68 -7.72 0.03
N LEU A 578 35.46 -7.30 -0.29
CA LEU A 578 35.06 -5.88 -0.47
C LEU A 578 35.28 -5.06 0.80
N LEU A 579 34.85 -5.58 1.95
CA LEU A 579 34.95 -4.87 3.23
C LEU A 579 36.33 -5.06 3.90
N GLY A 580 37.09 -6.06 3.50
CA GLY A 580 38.32 -6.46 4.17
C GLY A 580 38.11 -7.05 5.56
N VAL A 581 36.86 -7.41 5.89
CA VAL A 581 36.46 -8.08 7.14
C VAL A 581 35.36 -9.09 6.88
N SER A 582 35.24 -10.10 7.74
CA SER A 582 34.10 -11.02 7.77
C SER A 582 33.06 -10.57 8.78
N PHE A 583 31.76 -10.68 8.45
CA PHE A 583 30.66 -10.19 9.31
C PHE A 583 29.43 -11.09 9.18
#